data_ee0a290e285518bdbde2750070a9ebed
#
_entry.id   ee0a290e285518bdbde2750070a9ebed
#
_cell.length_a   1.000
_cell.length_b   1.000
_cell.length_c   1.000
_cell.angle_alpha   90.00
_cell.angle_beta   90.00
_cell.angle_gamma   90.00
#
_symmetry.space_group_name_H-M   'P 1'
#
loop_
_entity.id
_entity.type
_entity.pdbx_description
1 polymer ?
#
loop_
_entity_poly.entity_id
_entity_poly.type
_entity_poly.pdbx_seq_one_letter_code
_entity_poly.pdbx_strand_id
1 'polypeptide(L)'
;MLAELVLQSALTFLSREVPRWANENHCYSCHNNGDAARALYLARTRGHVVPNEALADTTAFLIAPAKWDDIHGAPAASDRKLGRIQFSAALAEAVRTGAVRDRTALLAAADSLARMQDPDGSWRVDTGGLPGAPATYGAPLATYLSRRTLETADPTRFAPQIARATTWLARARPASTLDAAAFLLADPKRRDCRDLLLRSQTSDGAWGPQPRTPAEVFDTAIVIMALGASDPAAARGRAWLVKMQERDGGWPETTRPSGSQSYAERISTTAWAVYALLESARR
;
A
#
# COMPACT_ATOMS: atom_id res chain seq x y z
N MET A 1 -18.81 7.31 -15.13
CA MET A 1 -19.94 6.44 -14.73
C MET A 1 -19.48 5.02 -14.38
N LEU A 2 -18.93 4.20 -15.30
CA LEU A 2 -18.49 2.82 -14.96
C LEU A 2 -17.39 2.77 -13.87
N ALA A 3 -16.33 3.56 -14.00
CA ALA A 3 -15.25 3.61 -13.01
C ALA A 3 -15.74 4.05 -11.62
N GLU A 4 -16.75 4.90 -11.55
CA GLU A 4 -17.36 5.33 -10.29
C GLU A 4 -18.15 4.18 -9.63
N LEU A 5 -18.89 3.40 -10.42
CA LEU A 5 -19.61 2.22 -9.92
C LEU A 5 -18.64 1.16 -9.39
N VAL A 6 -17.53 0.92 -10.12
CA VAL A 6 -16.46 0.02 -9.71
C VAL A 6 -15.86 0.46 -8.37
N LEU A 7 -15.54 1.74 -8.25
CA LEU A 7 -14.98 2.29 -7.03
C LEU A 7 -15.96 2.19 -5.85
N GLN A 8 -17.24 2.54 -6.06
CA GLN A 8 -18.27 2.44 -5.02
C GLN A 8 -18.48 0.99 -4.55
N SER A 9 -18.49 0.02 -5.47
CA SER A 9 -18.56 -1.41 -5.14
C SER A 9 -17.37 -1.84 -4.27
N ALA A 10 -16.16 -1.42 -4.64
CA ALA A 10 -14.95 -1.72 -3.88
C ALA A 10 -14.93 -1.07 -2.49
N LEU A 11 -15.40 0.17 -2.38
CA LEU A 11 -15.50 0.84 -1.09
C LEU A 11 -16.53 0.16 -0.18
N THR A 12 -17.63 -0.34 -0.72
CA THR A 12 -18.61 -1.15 0.02
C THR A 12 -17.97 -2.45 0.50
N PHE A 13 -17.22 -3.15 -0.38
CA PHE A 13 -16.47 -4.35 -0.01
C PHE A 13 -15.50 -4.06 1.14
N LEU A 14 -14.59 -3.10 1.00
CA LEU A 14 -13.60 -2.78 2.02
C LEU A 14 -14.23 -2.28 3.33
N SER A 15 -15.31 -1.52 3.27
CA SER A 15 -16.02 -1.03 4.47
C SER A 15 -16.59 -2.17 5.31
N ARG A 16 -16.97 -3.28 4.68
CA ARG A 16 -17.40 -4.50 5.37
C ARG A 16 -16.20 -5.28 5.91
N GLU A 17 -15.14 -5.42 5.10
CA GLU A 17 -14.02 -6.30 5.44
C GLU A 17 -13.07 -5.71 6.49
N VAL A 18 -12.92 -4.37 6.57
CA VAL A 18 -12.02 -3.74 7.54
C VAL A 18 -12.35 -4.12 9.00
N PRO A 19 -13.60 -3.98 9.50
CA PRO A 19 -13.94 -4.40 10.85
C PRO A 19 -14.12 -5.91 11.01
N ARG A 20 -14.42 -6.63 9.92
CA ARG A 20 -14.74 -8.06 9.95
C ARG A 20 -13.62 -8.89 10.54
N TRP A 21 -12.38 -8.68 10.11
CA TRP A 21 -11.25 -9.47 10.60
C TRP A 21 -11.08 -9.35 12.10
N ALA A 22 -11.11 -8.13 12.65
CA ALA A 22 -10.97 -7.91 14.08
C ALA A 22 -12.11 -8.56 14.88
N ASN A 23 -13.34 -8.49 14.36
CA ASN A 23 -14.51 -9.08 14.99
C ASN A 23 -14.47 -10.63 15.02
N GLU A 24 -13.99 -11.25 13.93
CA GLU A 24 -13.96 -12.71 13.81
C GLU A 24 -12.71 -13.34 14.46
N ASN A 25 -11.58 -12.63 14.48
CA ASN A 25 -10.29 -13.18 14.91
C ASN A 25 -9.77 -12.58 16.23
N HIS A 26 -10.46 -11.59 16.80
CA HIS A 26 -10.07 -10.87 18.03
C HIS A 26 -8.64 -10.30 17.98
N CYS A 27 -8.18 -9.94 16.77
CA CYS A 27 -6.89 -9.29 16.52
C CYS A 27 -6.97 -8.39 15.28
N TYR A 28 -5.98 -7.52 15.11
CA TYR A 28 -5.91 -6.59 13.98
C TYR A 28 -4.94 -7.12 12.92
N SER A 29 -5.37 -7.06 11.66
CA SER A 29 -4.56 -7.49 10.51
C SER A 29 -3.94 -6.28 9.82
N CYS A 30 -2.67 -6.39 9.43
CA CYS A 30 -2.01 -5.37 8.63
C CYS A 30 -2.67 -5.16 7.26
N HIS A 31 -3.36 -6.16 6.73
CA HIS A 31 -4.08 -6.06 5.46
C HIS A 31 -5.41 -5.30 5.62
N ASN A 32 -6.23 -5.68 6.60
CA ASN A 32 -7.53 -5.02 6.83
C ASN A 32 -7.34 -3.64 7.50
N ASN A 33 -6.58 -3.59 8.59
CA ASN A 33 -6.47 -2.39 9.43
C ASN A 33 -5.29 -1.49 9.03
N GLY A 34 -4.42 -1.99 8.14
CA GLY A 34 -3.36 -1.22 7.47
C GLY A 34 -3.81 -0.78 6.07
N ASP A 35 -3.62 -1.64 5.08
CA ASP A 35 -3.83 -1.28 3.67
C ASP A 35 -5.27 -0.87 3.34
N ALA A 36 -6.27 -1.68 3.76
CA ALA A 36 -7.66 -1.38 3.45
C ALA A 36 -8.15 -0.12 4.18
N ALA A 37 -7.81 0.04 5.45
CA ALA A 37 -8.15 1.26 6.20
C ALA A 37 -7.53 2.50 5.56
N ARG A 38 -6.27 2.43 5.08
CA ARG A 38 -5.60 3.51 4.36
C ARG A 38 -6.38 3.95 3.12
N ALA A 39 -6.87 3.00 2.33
CA ALA A 39 -7.70 3.31 1.16
C ALA A 39 -9.02 3.98 1.55
N LEU A 40 -9.67 3.54 2.62
CA LEU A 40 -10.90 4.14 3.11
C LEU A 40 -10.72 5.56 3.67
N TYR A 41 -9.61 5.84 4.37
CA TYR A 41 -9.30 7.21 4.80
C TYR A 41 -9.15 8.16 3.59
N LEU A 42 -8.42 7.72 2.55
CA LEU A 42 -8.29 8.50 1.32
C LEU A 42 -9.65 8.72 0.65
N ALA A 43 -10.48 7.67 0.55
CA ALA A 43 -11.79 7.75 -0.09
C ALA A 43 -12.68 8.83 0.54
N ARG A 44 -12.70 8.94 1.88
CA ARG A 44 -13.43 10.01 2.60
C ARG A 44 -13.02 11.40 2.17
N THR A 45 -11.73 11.66 2.00
CA THR A 45 -11.23 12.99 1.58
C THR A 45 -11.50 13.29 0.13
N ARG A 46 -11.78 12.25 -0.67
CA ARG A 46 -12.21 12.38 -2.06
C ARG A 46 -13.72 12.54 -2.21
N GLY A 47 -14.46 12.60 -1.09
CA GLY A 47 -15.90 12.80 -1.06
C GLY A 47 -16.75 11.53 -1.20
N HIS A 48 -16.12 10.35 -1.14
CA HIS A 48 -16.85 9.10 -1.18
C HIS A 48 -17.44 8.75 0.20
N VAL A 49 -18.59 8.09 0.19
CA VAL A 49 -19.27 7.66 1.41
C VAL A 49 -18.56 6.42 1.96
N VAL A 50 -18.00 6.56 3.16
CA VAL A 50 -17.43 5.45 3.96
C VAL A 50 -18.10 5.48 5.32
N PRO A 51 -18.82 4.44 5.73
CA PRO A 51 -19.49 4.38 7.03
C PRO A 51 -18.53 4.60 8.19
N ASN A 52 -18.98 5.27 9.25
CA ASN A 52 -18.11 5.55 10.40
C ASN A 52 -17.65 4.27 11.10
N GLU A 53 -18.55 3.32 11.25
CA GLU A 53 -18.31 2.00 11.83
C GLU A 53 -17.23 1.20 11.10
N ALA A 54 -17.03 1.43 9.80
CA ALA A 54 -15.98 0.76 9.04
C ALA A 54 -14.55 1.08 9.52
N LEU A 55 -14.36 2.23 10.16
CA LEU A 55 -13.04 2.70 10.58
C LEU A 55 -12.92 2.98 12.09
N ALA A 56 -13.99 2.90 12.85
CA ALA A 56 -14.00 3.31 14.26
C ALA A 56 -12.98 2.51 15.10
N ASP A 57 -13.11 1.17 15.11
CA ASP A 57 -12.22 0.29 15.87
C ASP A 57 -10.78 0.32 15.33
N THR A 58 -10.64 0.35 14.01
CA THR A 58 -9.33 0.47 13.36
C THR A 58 -8.64 1.78 13.77
N THR A 59 -9.37 2.90 13.80
CA THR A 59 -8.82 4.18 14.25
C THR A 59 -8.36 4.11 15.71
N ALA A 60 -9.18 3.53 16.58
CA ALA A 60 -8.85 3.33 18.00
C ALA A 60 -7.58 2.46 18.18
N PHE A 61 -7.43 1.41 17.36
CA PHE A 61 -6.23 0.57 17.35
C PHE A 61 -5.01 1.34 16.81
N LEU A 62 -5.12 2.03 15.69
CA LEU A 62 -4.00 2.73 15.06
C LEU A 62 -3.41 3.83 15.93
N ILE A 63 -4.22 4.53 16.73
CA ILE A 63 -3.73 5.55 17.67
C ILE A 63 -3.08 4.99 18.93
N ALA A 64 -2.95 3.67 19.05
CA ALA A 64 -2.30 2.99 20.18
C ALA A 64 -1.10 2.13 19.73
N PRO A 65 -0.03 2.73 19.13
CA PRO A 65 1.07 1.96 18.50
C PRO A 65 1.84 1.07 19.48
N ALA A 66 1.76 1.30 20.78
CA ALA A 66 2.33 0.41 21.78
C ALA A 66 1.64 -0.97 21.84
N LYS A 67 0.41 -1.08 21.36
CA LYS A 67 -0.38 -2.31 21.34
C LYS A 67 -0.29 -3.08 20.02
N TRP A 68 0.43 -2.61 19.03
CA TRP A 68 0.47 -3.24 17.71
C TRP A 68 1.16 -4.60 17.69
N ASP A 69 1.97 -4.92 18.70
CA ASP A 69 2.62 -6.22 18.84
C ASP A 69 1.80 -7.21 19.68
N ASP A 70 0.70 -6.77 20.28
CA ASP A 70 -0.23 -7.62 21.04
C ASP A 70 -1.12 -8.41 20.04
N ILE A 71 -0.48 -9.15 19.13
CA ILE A 71 -1.17 -9.97 18.14
C ILE A 71 -1.42 -11.34 18.74
N HIS A 72 -2.68 -11.65 19.04
CA HIS A 72 -3.12 -12.99 19.42
C HIS A 72 -3.22 -13.85 18.16
N GLY A 73 -2.34 -14.81 17.98
CA GLY A 73 -2.29 -15.70 16.81
C GLY A 73 -0.86 -16.20 16.56
N ALA A 74 -0.67 -17.06 15.56
CA ALA A 74 0.64 -17.66 15.28
C ALA A 74 1.70 -16.58 15.00
N PRO A 75 2.57 -16.23 15.98
CA PRO A 75 3.54 -15.13 15.82
C PRO A 75 4.59 -15.42 14.74
N ALA A 76 4.70 -16.69 14.35
CA ALA A 76 5.68 -17.16 13.37
C ALA A 76 5.29 -16.82 11.91
N ALA A 77 4.05 -16.43 11.64
CA ALA A 77 3.56 -16.20 10.28
C ALA A 77 3.47 -14.71 9.90
N SER A 78 3.65 -13.78 10.84
CA SER A 78 3.54 -12.35 10.56
C SER A 78 4.91 -11.65 10.62
N ASP A 79 5.30 -11.02 9.51
CA ASP A 79 6.43 -10.09 9.52
C ASP A 79 6.03 -8.84 10.32
N ARG A 80 6.49 -8.77 11.59
CA ARG A 80 6.24 -7.63 12.48
C ARG A 80 6.73 -6.30 11.89
N LYS A 81 7.82 -6.32 11.13
CA LYS A 81 8.37 -5.13 10.49
C LYS A 81 7.40 -4.64 9.41
N LEU A 82 6.90 -5.54 8.57
CA LEU A 82 5.91 -5.20 7.56
C LEU A 82 4.59 -4.71 8.18
N GLY A 83 4.08 -5.41 9.19
CA GLY A 83 2.87 -4.99 9.89
C GLY A 83 2.98 -3.57 10.45
N ARG A 84 4.11 -3.23 11.09
CA ARG A 84 4.37 -1.87 11.58
C ARG A 84 4.46 -0.84 10.46
N ILE A 85 5.02 -1.19 9.30
CA ILE A 85 5.06 -0.31 8.12
C ILE A 85 3.63 -0.03 7.62
N GLN A 86 2.80 -1.06 7.50
CA GLN A 86 1.43 -0.94 7.00
C GLN A 86 0.53 -0.15 7.97
N PHE A 87 0.60 -0.44 9.27
CA PHE A 87 -0.16 0.34 10.28
C PHE A 87 0.31 1.78 10.36
N SER A 88 1.61 2.03 10.30
CA SER A 88 2.15 3.40 10.30
C SER A 88 1.73 4.19 9.07
N ALA A 89 1.70 3.56 7.89
CA ALA A 89 1.22 4.18 6.66
C ALA A 89 -0.28 4.48 6.72
N ALA A 90 -1.09 3.60 7.32
CA ALA A 90 -2.52 3.84 7.54
C ALA A 90 -2.76 5.00 8.54
N LEU A 91 -2.00 5.03 9.64
CA LEU A 91 -2.09 6.11 10.62
C LEU A 91 -1.64 7.46 10.01
N ALA A 92 -0.57 7.46 9.21
CA ALA A 92 -0.13 8.66 8.49
C ALA A 92 -1.22 9.17 7.53
N GLU A 93 -1.91 8.26 6.84
CA GLU A 93 -3.04 8.60 5.99
C GLU A 93 -4.22 9.16 6.80
N ALA A 94 -4.55 8.54 7.93
CA ALA A 94 -5.60 9.04 8.83
C ALA A 94 -5.31 10.45 9.35
N VAL A 95 -4.05 10.75 9.68
CA VAL A 95 -3.62 12.09 10.07
C VAL A 95 -3.68 13.08 8.88
N ARG A 96 -3.15 12.68 7.72
CA ARG A 96 -3.14 13.51 6.50
C ARG A 96 -4.56 13.88 6.05
N THR A 97 -5.49 12.96 6.23
CA THR A 97 -6.90 13.14 5.85
C THR A 97 -7.75 13.81 6.94
N GLY A 98 -7.17 14.12 8.10
CA GLY A 98 -7.86 14.76 9.20
C GLY A 98 -8.78 13.84 10.02
N ALA A 99 -8.80 12.54 9.73
CA ALA A 99 -9.54 11.55 10.52
C ALA A 99 -8.95 11.40 11.93
N VAL A 100 -7.63 11.57 12.07
CA VAL A 100 -6.91 11.67 13.34
C VAL A 100 -6.24 13.04 13.41
N ARG A 101 -6.59 13.83 14.42
CA ARG A 101 -6.04 15.20 14.59
C ARG A 101 -4.79 15.23 15.47
N ASP A 102 -4.77 14.40 16.51
CA ASP A 102 -3.61 14.28 17.39
C ASP A 102 -2.50 13.47 16.72
N ARG A 103 -1.33 14.06 16.63
CA ARG A 103 -0.16 13.47 15.96
C ARG A 103 0.72 12.63 16.90
N THR A 104 0.42 12.60 18.19
CA THR A 104 1.24 11.90 19.19
C THR A 104 1.44 10.43 18.85
N ALA A 105 0.38 9.74 18.45
CA ALA A 105 0.46 8.34 18.04
C ALA A 105 1.30 8.16 16.77
N LEU A 106 1.17 9.06 15.79
CA LEU A 106 1.97 9.01 14.57
C LEU A 106 3.47 9.25 14.85
N LEU A 107 3.80 10.17 15.77
CA LEU A 107 5.18 10.39 16.20
C LEU A 107 5.76 9.13 16.87
N ALA A 108 5.00 8.48 17.76
CA ALA A 108 5.43 7.22 18.39
C ALA A 108 5.64 6.10 17.39
N ALA A 109 4.74 5.95 16.40
CA ALA A 109 4.89 5.00 15.30
C ALA A 109 6.13 5.31 14.44
N ALA A 110 6.35 6.57 14.10
CA ALA A 110 7.50 7.03 13.34
C ALA A 110 8.84 6.79 14.09
N ASP A 111 8.88 6.99 15.40
CA ASP A 111 10.04 6.66 16.24
C ASP A 111 10.35 5.15 16.15
N SER A 112 9.34 4.30 16.16
CA SER A 112 9.51 2.86 15.98
C SER A 112 10.07 2.53 14.59
N LEU A 113 9.50 3.10 13.53
CA LEU A 113 10.01 2.93 12.16
C LEU A 113 11.46 3.41 12.03
N ALA A 114 11.81 4.57 12.61
CA ALA A 114 13.15 5.11 12.58
C ALA A 114 14.19 4.15 13.19
N ARG A 115 13.83 3.47 14.28
CA ARG A 115 14.69 2.45 14.90
C ARG A 115 14.81 1.17 14.08
N MET A 116 13.83 0.88 13.22
CA MET A 116 13.81 -0.32 12.37
C MET A 116 14.50 -0.10 11.01
N GLN A 117 15.01 1.10 10.74
CA GLN A 117 15.74 1.39 9.51
C GLN A 117 17.04 0.60 9.47
N ASP A 118 17.28 -0.09 8.37
CA ASP A 118 18.52 -0.84 8.15
C ASP A 118 19.71 0.11 7.95
N PRO A 119 20.96 -0.35 8.22
CA PRO A 119 22.15 0.51 8.14
C PRO A 119 22.36 1.19 6.77
N ASP A 120 21.89 0.55 5.68
CA ASP A 120 21.98 1.09 4.32
C ASP A 120 20.92 2.15 4.01
N GLY A 121 19.98 2.39 4.91
CA GLY A 121 18.89 3.35 4.79
C GLY A 121 17.59 2.78 4.29
N SER A 122 17.52 1.48 3.99
CA SER A 122 16.28 0.80 3.57
C SER A 122 15.46 0.31 4.77
N TRP A 123 14.27 -0.24 4.46
CA TRP A 123 13.50 -1.13 5.33
C TRP A 123 13.33 -2.45 4.58
N ARG A 124 14.23 -3.41 4.87
CA ARG A 124 14.17 -4.72 4.22
C ARG A 124 13.09 -5.57 4.87
N VAL A 125 12.33 -6.20 4.04
CA VAL A 125 11.35 -7.23 4.37
C VAL A 125 11.68 -8.47 3.54
N ASP A 126 11.45 -9.64 4.09
CA ASP A 126 11.77 -10.90 3.41
C ASP A 126 10.70 -11.19 2.33
N THR A 127 11.17 -11.41 1.11
CA THR A 127 10.32 -11.80 -0.02
C THR A 127 10.51 -13.25 -0.45
N GLY A 128 11.36 -14.01 0.27
CA GLY A 128 11.75 -15.36 -0.16
C GLY A 128 12.47 -15.39 -1.51
N GLY A 129 13.13 -14.28 -1.90
CA GLY A 129 13.82 -14.15 -3.18
C GLY A 129 12.92 -13.84 -4.38
N LEU A 130 11.62 -13.65 -4.17
CA LEU A 130 10.64 -13.29 -5.19
C LEU A 130 10.42 -11.77 -5.25
N PRO A 131 9.86 -11.22 -6.35
CA PRO A 131 9.31 -9.87 -6.35
C PRO A 131 8.29 -9.70 -5.22
N GLY A 132 8.25 -8.51 -4.61
CA GLY A 132 7.31 -8.22 -3.53
C GLY A 132 5.85 -8.42 -3.95
N ALA A 133 5.02 -8.70 -2.96
CA ALA A 133 3.56 -8.88 -3.07
C ALA A 133 2.90 -8.05 -1.97
N PRO A 134 1.58 -7.97 -1.88
CA PRO A 134 0.91 -7.33 -0.75
C PRO A 134 1.32 -7.90 0.62
N ALA A 135 1.70 -9.18 0.65
CA ALA A 135 2.16 -9.87 1.87
C ALA A 135 3.63 -9.58 2.25
N THR A 136 4.41 -8.96 1.36
CA THR A 136 5.85 -8.72 1.59
C THR A 136 6.29 -7.30 1.24
N TYR A 137 5.60 -6.60 0.35
CA TYR A 137 5.95 -5.30 -0.22
C TYR A 137 7.26 -5.29 -1.04
N GLY A 138 8.26 -6.04 -0.63
CA GLY A 138 9.64 -5.87 -1.07
C GLY A 138 10.29 -4.60 -0.48
N ALA A 139 11.61 -4.59 -0.39
CA ALA A 139 12.36 -3.49 0.24
C ALA A 139 12.11 -2.11 -0.39
N PRO A 140 11.99 -1.93 -1.73
CA PRO A 140 11.73 -0.62 -2.32
C PRO A 140 10.40 0.01 -1.89
N LEU A 141 9.30 -0.75 -1.93
CA LEU A 141 7.99 -0.23 -1.53
C LEU A 141 7.91 0.01 -0.02
N ALA A 142 8.46 -0.90 0.79
CA ALA A 142 8.55 -0.75 2.24
C ALA A 142 9.36 0.51 2.62
N THR A 143 10.49 0.76 1.95
CA THR A 143 11.32 1.95 2.17
C THR A 143 10.60 3.23 1.75
N TYR A 144 9.93 3.23 0.60
CA TYR A 144 9.14 4.36 0.14
C TYR A 144 8.04 4.74 1.14
N LEU A 145 7.26 3.75 1.61
CA LEU A 145 6.17 4.01 2.56
C LEU A 145 6.68 4.44 3.93
N SER A 146 7.76 3.82 4.43
CA SER A 146 8.38 4.22 5.69
C SER A 146 8.89 5.64 5.62
N ARG A 147 9.60 6.03 4.54
CA ARG A 147 10.03 7.41 4.33
C ARG A 147 8.84 8.37 4.33
N ARG A 148 7.78 8.08 3.57
CA ARG A 148 6.59 8.94 3.55
C ARG A 148 5.91 9.09 4.91
N THR A 149 5.90 8.03 5.69
CA THR A 149 5.38 8.08 7.06
C THR A 149 6.21 9.03 7.93
N LEU A 150 7.55 8.93 7.87
CA LEU A 150 8.45 9.82 8.60
C LEU A 150 8.28 11.29 8.16
N GLU A 151 8.18 11.55 6.85
CA GLU A 151 7.90 12.87 6.28
C GLU A 151 6.55 13.43 6.78
N THR A 152 5.53 12.59 6.88
CA THR A 152 4.21 13.00 7.39
C THR A 152 4.25 13.25 8.90
N ALA A 153 4.99 12.45 9.65
CA ALA A 153 5.09 12.57 11.11
C ALA A 153 5.82 13.86 11.55
N ASP A 154 7.07 14.01 11.16
CA ASP A 154 7.87 15.21 11.41
C ASP A 154 9.14 15.18 10.53
N PRO A 155 9.17 15.92 9.42
CA PRO A 155 10.30 15.89 8.49
C PRO A 155 11.60 16.43 9.09
N THR A 156 11.52 17.31 10.09
CA THR A 156 12.70 17.88 10.75
C THR A 156 13.30 16.87 11.75
N ARG A 157 12.47 16.29 12.59
CA ARG A 157 12.87 15.29 13.59
C ARG A 157 13.50 14.06 12.94
N PHE A 158 12.94 13.59 11.83
CA PHE A 158 13.39 12.38 11.13
C PHE A 158 14.28 12.66 9.90
N ALA A 159 14.80 13.89 9.78
CA ALA A 159 15.63 14.29 8.63
C ALA A 159 16.79 13.31 8.31
N PRO A 160 17.56 12.78 9.30
CA PRO A 160 18.63 11.83 9.02
C PRO A 160 18.13 10.52 8.39
N GLN A 161 17.01 9.98 8.87
CA GLN A 161 16.43 8.74 8.37
C GLN A 161 15.84 8.94 6.96
N ILE A 162 15.15 10.04 6.75
CA ILE A 162 14.59 10.44 5.46
C ILE A 162 15.70 10.60 4.43
N ALA A 163 16.83 11.25 4.79
CA ALA A 163 17.96 11.44 3.90
C ALA A 163 18.62 10.10 3.50
N ARG A 164 18.82 9.17 4.46
CA ARG A 164 19.35 7.83 4.17
C ARG A 164 18.41 7.05 3.23
N ALA A 165 17.11 7.04 3.52
CA ALA A 165 16.12 6.39 2.67
C ALA A 165 16.09 6.98 1.25
N THR A 166 16.13 8.31 1.13
CA THR A 166 16.18 9.01 -0.16
C THR A 166 17.44 8.62 -0.95
N THR A 167 18.59 8.56 -0.28
CA THR A 167 19.85 8.13 -0.91
C THR A 167 19.78 6.69 -1.41
N TRP A 168 19.23 5.78 -0.59
CA TRP A 168 19.08 4.38 -0.97
C TRP A 168 18.13 4.24 -2.18
N LEU A 169 16.93 4.84 -2.13
CA LEU A 169 15.95 4.82 -3.22
C LEU A 169 16.48 5.41 -4.53
N ALA A 170 17.36 6.43 -4.45
CA ALA A 170 17.95 7.04 -5.63
C ALA A 170 19.03 6.16 -6.29
N ARG A 171 19.76 5.34 -5.50
CA ARG A 171 20.91 4.55 -5.98
C ARG A 171 20.54 3.12 -6.37
N ALA A 172 19.52 2.56 -5.74
CA ALA A 172 19.08 1.18 -5.97
C ALA A 172 18.59 1.01 -7.42
N ARG A 173 18.87 -0.16 -7.98
CA ARG A 173 18.44 -0.53 -9.33
C ARG A 173 17.21 -1.42 -9.26
N PRO A 174 16.21 -1.22 -10.12
CA PRO A 174 15.03 -2.06 -10.13
C PRO A 174 15.36 -3.46 -10.63
N ALA A 175 14.96 -4.47 -9.87
CA ALA A 175 15.04 -5.88 -10.23
C ALA A 175 13.68 -6.43 -10.71
N SER A 176 12.60 -5.65 -10.52
CA SER A 176 11.23 -6.04 -10.86
C SER A 176 10.43 -4.81 -11.33
N THR A 177 9.23 -5.05 -11.85
CA THR A 177 8.25 -4.01 -12.18
C THR A 177 7.84 -3.24 -10.91
N LEU A 178 7.64 -3.97 -9.81
CA LEU A 178 7.28 -3.36 -8.52
C LEU A 178 8.39 -2.44 -7.99
N ASP A 179 9.65 -2.88 -8.08
CA ASP A 179 10.79 -2.03 -7.67
C ASP A 179 10.84 -0.74 -8.47
N ALA A 180 10.71 -0.86 -9.81
CA ALA A 180 10.71 0.31 -10.69
C ALA A 180 9.58 1.29 -10.34
N ALA A 181 8.39 0.77 -10.03
CA ALA A 181 7.26 1.59 -9.61
C ALA A 181 7.54 2.28 -8.26
N ALA A 182 8.06 1.56 -7.26
CA ALA A 182 8.39 2.12 -5.97
C ALA A 182 9.48 3.21 -6.06
N PHE A 183 10.51 3.01 -6.90
CA PHE A 183 11.54 4.01 -7.13
C PHE A 183 11.00 5.23 -7.88
N LEU A 184 10.12 5.06 -8.85
CA LEU A 184 9.49 6.15 -9.58
C LEU A 184 8.53 6.96 -8.68
N LEU A 185 7.81 6.30 -7.76
CA LEU A 185 7.01 6.96 -6.72
C LEU A 185 7.89 7.79 -5.78
N ALA A 186 9.10 7.30 -5.49
CA ALA A 186 10.05 7.99 -4.61
C ALA A 186 10.74 9.19 -5.29
N ASP A 187 11.04 9.06 -6.57
CA ASP A 187 11.63 10.11 -7.41
C ASP A 187 11.03 10.06 -8.83
N PRO A 188 10.08 10.96 -9.15
CA PRO A 188 9.46 11.03 -10.48
C PRO A 188 10.44 11.33 -11.65
N LYS A 189 11.69 11.69 -11.36
CA LYS A 189 12.72 11.95 -12.36
C LYS A 189 13.46 10.69 -12.81
N ARG A 190 13.22 9.52 -12.19
CA ARG A 190 13.84 8.24 -12.54
C ARG A 190 13.38 7.74 -13.92
N ARG A 191 14.05 8.24 -14.98
CA ARG A 191 13.74 7.85 -16.38
C ARG A 191 13.95 6.36 -16.62
N ASP A 192 15.00 5.77 -16.06
CA ASP A 192 15.30 4.33 -16.15
C ASP A 192 14.12 3.47 -15.65
N CYS A 193 13.52 3.85 -14.51
CA CYS A 193 12.35 3.17 -13.96
C CYS A 193 11.12 3.38 -14.84
N ARG A 194 10.86 4.63 -15.28
CA ARG A 194 9.74 4.93 -16.17
C ARG A 194 9.83 4.13 -17.48
N ASP A 195 10.99 4.10 -18.11
CA ASP A 195 11.21 3.37 -19.36
C ASP A 195 11.01 1.87 -19.18
N LEU A 196 11.45 1.31 -18.02
CA LEU A 196 11.20 -0.09 -17.69
C LEU A 196 9.69 -0.35 -17.60
N LEU A 197 8.94 0.48 -16.86
CA LEU A 197 7.50 0.32 -16.72
C LEU A 197 6.77 0.40 -18.07
N LEU A 198 7.13 1.37 -18.91
CA LEU A 198 6.50 1.51 -20.24
C LEU A 198 6.75 0.29 -21.14
N ARG A 199 7.97 -0.28 -21.10
CA ARG A 199 8.29 -1.50 -21.85
C ARG A 199 7.70 -2.78 -21.27
N SER A 200 7.33 -2.76 -19.99
CA SER A 200 6.77 -3.93 -19.29
C SER A 200 5.26 -4.02 -19.37
N GLN A 201 4.60 -3.01 -19.95
CA GLN A 201 3.14 -3.05 -20.10
C GLN A 201 2.73 -4.18 -21.04
N THR A 202 1.79 -5.00 -20.62
CA THR A 202 1.22 -6.08 -21.41
C THR A 202 0.30 -5.55 -22.52
N SER A 203 -0.03 -6.37 -23.50
CA SER A 203 -0.91 -5.97 -24.62
C SER A 203 -2.30 -5.56 -24.18
N ASP A 204 -2.79 -6.08 -23.06
CA ASP A 204 -4.07 -5.73 -22.46
C ASP A 204 -4.01 -4.48 -21.55
N GLY A 205 -2.82 -3.89 -21.39
CA GLY A 205 -2.63 -2.58 -20.77
C GLY A 205 -2.26 -2.61 -19.29
N ALA A 206 -1.89 -3.76 -18.73
CA ALA A 206 -1.58 -3.93 -17.31
C ALA A 206 -0.11 -4.31 -17.07
N TRP A 207 0.25 -4.67 -15.83
CA TRP A 207 1.61 -5.07 -15.47
C TRP A 207 1.60 -6.27 -14.53
N GLY A 208 2.58 -7.16 -14.77
CA GLY A 208 2.94 -8.23 -13.85
C GLY A 208 4.20 -7.90 -13.06
N PRO A 209 4.63 -8.82 -12.18
CA PRO A 209 5.77 -8.61 -11.27
C PRO A 209 7.11 -8.43 -11.99
N GLN A 210 7.23 -8.99 -13.17
CA GLN A 210 8.41 -8.88 -14.04
C GLN A 210 8.00 -8.50 -15.47
N PRO A 211 8.89 -7.92 -16.27
CA PRO A 211 8.63 -7.74 -17.69
C PRO A 211 8.24 -9.06 -18.35
N ARG A 212 7.16 -9.07 -19.15
CA ARG A 212 6.64 -10.22 -19.88
C ARG A 212 5.99 -11.34 -19.02
N THR A 213 5.74 -11.08 -17.73
CA THR A 213 4.91 -11.98 -16.93
C THR A 213 3.42 -11.61 -17.06
N PRO A 214 2.51 -12.55 -16.75
CA PRO A 214 1.09 -12.22 -16.66
C PRO A 214 0.82 -11.03 -15.76
N ALA A 215 -0.17 -10.22 -16.12
CA ALA A 215 -0.57 -9.06 -15.36
C ALA A 215 -1.20 -9.47 -14.02
N GLU A 216 -0.88 -8.72 -12.97
CA GLU A 216 -1.48 -8.85 -11.66
C GLU A 216 -2.02 -7.51 -11.16
N VAL A 217 -3.08 -7.55 -10.35
CA VAL A 217 -3.79 -6.36 -9.89
C VAL A 217 -2.89 -5.48 -9.01
N PHE A 218 -2.14 -6.08 -8.10
CA PHE A 218 -1.26 -5.35 -7.19
C PHE A 218 -0.18 -4.58 -7.94
N ASP A 219 0.54 -5.23 -8.86
CA ASP A 219 1.59 -4.57 -9.66
C ASP A 219 1.01 -3.46 -10.53
N THR A 220 -0.12 -3.75 -11.20
CA THR A 220 -0.82 -2.77 -12.02
C THR A 220 -1.22 -1.55 -11.20
N ALA A 221 -1.74 -1.72 -9.99
CA ALA A 221 -2.12 -0.63 -9.10
C ALA A 221 -0.92 0.27 -8.74
N ILE A 222 0.20 -0.32 -8.32
CA ILE A 222 1.40 0.44 -7.94
C ILE A 222 1.97 1.19 -9.15
N VAL A 223 1.99 0.55 -10.34
CA VAL A 223 2.50 1.21 -11.57
C VAL A 223 1.61 2.37 -11.99
N ILE A 224 0.28 2.25 -11.91
CA ILE A 224 -0.65 3.36 -12.17
C ILE A 224 -0.33 4.56 -11.28
N MET A 225 -0.10 4.34 -10.00
CA MET A 225 0.27 5.40 -9.06
C MET A 225 1.60 6.04 -9.44
N ALA A 226 2.59 5.23 -9.82
CA ALA A 226 3.93 5.70 -10.17
C ALA A 226 3.96 6.53 -11.46
N LEU A 227 3.22 6.12 -12.48
CA LEU A 227 3.12 6.84 -13.75
C LEU A 227 2.25 8.11 -13.65
N GLY A 228 1.28 8.11 -12.73
CA GLY A 228 0.39 9.24 -12.48
C GLY A 228 -0.82 9.32 -13.40
N ALA A 229 -1.76 10.19 -13.02
CA ALA A 229 -3.10 10.27 -13.62
C ALA A 229 -3.12 10.58 -15.13
N SER A 230 -2.18 11.41 -15.59
CA SER A 230 -2.15 11.91 -16.97
C SER A 230 -1.43 10.99 -17.96
N ASP A 231 -0.77 9.94 -17.46
CA ASP A 231 -0.01 9.03 -18.33
C ASP A 231 -0.95 8.12 -19.12
N PRO A 232 -0.82 8.03 -20.46
CA PRO A 232 -1.65 7.16 -21.29
C PRO A 232 -1.51 5.67 -20.94
N ALA A 233 -0.32 5.23 -20.52
CA ALA A 233 -0.12 3.84 -20.07
C ALA A 233 -0.90 3.58 -18.77
N ALA A 234 -0.85 4.51 -17.81
CA ALA A 234 -1.66 4.42 -16.60
C ALA A 234 -3.17 4.42 -16.89
N ALA A 235 -3.62 5.16 -17.90
CA ALA A 235 -5.01 5.14 -18.33
C ALA A 235 -5.46 3.74 -18.81
N ARG A 236 -4.61 3.03 -19.57
CA ARG A 236 -4.89 1.64 -19.98
C ARG A 236 -4.93 0.70 -18.77
N GLY A 237 -3.99 0.88 -17.83
CA GLY A 237 -3.99 0.10 -16.58
C GLY A 237 -5.25 0.28 -15.75
N ARG A 238 -5.76 1.51 -15.63
CA ARG A 238 -7.06 1.78 -14.97
C ARG A 238 -8.21 1.07 -15.66
N ALA A 239 -8.25 1.12 -16.99
CA ALA A 239 -9.28 0.42 -17.76
C ALA A 239 -9.22 -1.10 -17.54
N TRP A 240 -8.01 -1.65 -17.42
CA TRP A 240 -7.81 -3.07 -17.09
C TRP A 240 -8.28 -3.38 -15.67
N LEU A 241 -7.92 -2.59 -14.65
CA LEU A 241 -8.42 -2.79 -13.28
C LEU A 241 -9.94 -2.82 -13.22
N VAL A 242 -10.61 -1.91 -13.94
CA VAL A 242 -12.09 -1.88 -14.01
C VAL A 242 -12.67 -3.20 -14.53
N LYS A 243 -12.00 -3.84 -15.51
CA LYS A 243 -12.46 -5.14 -16.06
C LYS A 243 -12.19 -6.31 -15.12
N MET A 244 -11.16 -6.22 -14.28
CA MET A 244 -10.74 -7.30 -13.39
C MET A 244 -11.47 -7.33 -12.06
N GLN A 245 -12.33 -6.35 -11.76
CA GLN A 245 -13.11 -6.36 -10.54
C GLN A 245 -14.08 -7.55 -10.51
N GLU A 246 -14.13 -8.23 -9.39
CA GLU A 246 -15.05 -9.32 -9.15
C GLU A 246 -16.45 -8.83 -8.73
N ARG A 247 -17.45 -9.71 -8.81
CA ARG A 247 -18.86 -9.37 -8.56
C ARG A 247 -19.14 -8.84 -7.16
N ASP A 248 -18.35 -9.22 -6.17
CA ASP A 248 -18.48 -8.78 -4.79
C ASP A 248 -17.80 -7.42 -4.50
N GLY A 249 -17.13 -6.84 -5.50
CA GLY A 249 -16.45 -5.55 -5.42
C GLY A 249 -14.96 -5.64 -5.11
N GLY A 250 -14.42 -6.82 -4.79
CA GLY A 250 -13.00 -7.06 -4.61
C GLY A 250 -12.24 -7.28 -5.92
N TRP A 251 -10.93 -7.49 -5.80
CA TRP A 251 -10.06 -7.95 -6.87
C TRP A 251 -9.36 -9.24 -6.44
N PRO A 252 -8.97 -10.10 -7.41
CA PRO A 252 -8.22 -11.31 -7.11
C PRO A 252 -6.86 -10.97 -6.49
N GLU A 253 -6.44 -11.82 -5.58
CA GLU A 253 -5.10 -11.76 -4.96
C GLU A 253 -3.99 -12.03 -5.97
N THR A 254 -2.75 -11.71 -5.57
CA THR A 254 -1.56 -12.07 -6.35
C THR A 254 -1.32 -13.58 -6.31
N THR A 255 -0.55 -14.08 -7.30
CA THR A 255 -0.20 -15.51 -7.40
C THR A 255 1.17 -15.82 -6.80
N ARG A 256 1.78 -14.87 -6.09
CA ARG A 256 3.12 -14.98 -5.53
C ARG A 256 3.23 -14.46 -4.08
N PRO A 257 4.06 -15.13 -3.23
CA PRO A 257 4.66 -16.42 -3.51
C PRO A 257 3.58 -17.50 -3.73
N SER A 258 3.92 -18.54 -4.48
CA SER A 258 2.96 -19.63 -4.73
C SER A 258 2.47 -20.23 -3.40
N GLY A 259 1.16 -20.38 -3.28
CA GLY A 259 0.51 -20.84 -2.04
C GLY A 259 0.22 -19.76 -1.01
N SER A 260 0.56 -18.49 -1.29
CA SER A 260 0.22 -17.36 -0.41
C SER A 260 -1.15 -16.76 -0.71
N GLN A 261 -1.81 -17.22 -1.77
CA GLN A 261 -3.18 -16.79 -2.10
C GLN A 261 -4.07 -16.97 -0.89
N SER A 262 -4.54 -15.86 -0.37
CA SER A 262 -5.28 -15.86 0.89
C SER A 262 -6.26 -14.70 0.93
N TYR A 263 -7.22 -14.83 1.83
CA TYR A 263 -8.13 -13.72 2.14
C TYR A 263 -7.37 -12.42 2.44
N ALA A 264 -6.33 -12.48 3.27
CA ALA A 264 -5.55 -11.31 3.65
C ALA A 264 -4.88 -10.64 2.44
N GLU A 265 -4.28 -11.42 1.54
CA GLU A 265 -3.69 -10.90 0.30
C GLU A 265 -4.74 -10.29 -0.63
N ARG A 266 -5.92 -10.91 -0.73
CA ARG A 266 -7.02 -10.36 -1.51
C ARG A 266 -7.47 -9.00 -1.00
N ILE A 267 -7.59 -8.84 0.33
CA ILE A 267 -7.95 -7.56 0.95
C ILE A 267 -6.90 -6.50 0.62
N SER A 268 -5.62 -6.80 0.81
CA SER A 268 -4.54 -5.87 0.52
C SER A 268 -4.48 -5.50 -0.98
N THR A 269 -4.60 -6.48 -1.87
CA THR A 269 -4.66 -6.24 -3.33
C THR A 269 -5.82 -5.31 -3.69
N THR A 270 -7.02 -5.59 -3.15
CA THR A 270 -8.20 -4.73 -3.35
C THR A 270 -7.96 -3.31 -2.84
N ALA A 271 -7.35 -3.18 -1.67
CA ALA A 271 -7.01 -1.88 -1.09
C ALA A 271 -6.05 -1.07 -1.99
N TRP A 272 -5.02 -1.70 -2.54
CA TRP A 272 -4.09 -1.05 -3.44
C TRP A 272 -4.74 -0.65 -4.76
N ALA A 273 -5.65 -1.48 -5.33
CA ALA A 273 -6.42 -1.12 -6.51
C ALA A 273 -7.30 0.10 -6.26
N VAL A 274 -8.02 0.14 -5.14
CA VAL A 274 -8.84 1.28 -4.72
C VAL A 274 -7.97 2.53 -4.53
N TYR A 275 -6.85 2.40 -3.81
CA TYR A 275 -5.94 3.51 -3.57
C TYR A 275 -5.40 4.09 -4.89
N ALA A 276 -5.00 3.24 -5.84
CA ALA A 276 -4.53 3.65 -7.16
C ALA A 276 -5.62 4.38 -7.98
N LEU A 277 -6.84 3.88 -7.96
CA LEU A 277 -7.97 4.53 -8.65
C LEU A 277 -8.26 5.91 -8.04
N LEU A 278 -8.25 6.05 -6.72
CA LEU A 278 -8.48 7.31 -6.01
C LEU A 278 -7.36 8.34 -6.26
N GLU A 279 -6.10 7.92 -6.19
CA GLU A 279 -4.93 8.82 -6.43
C GLU A 279 -4.84 9.24 -7.90
N SER A 280 -5.27 8.39 -8.83
CA SER A 280 -5.24 8.65 -10.25
C SER A 280 -6.52 9.31 -10.80
N ALA A 281 -7.57 9.43 -10.00
CA ALA A 281 -8.72 10.26 -10.35
C ALA A 281 -8.30 11.74 -10.27
N ARG A 282 -8.39 12.46 -11.36
CA ARG A 282 -8.11 13.91 -11.37
C ARG A 282 -9.12 14.64 -10.51
N ARG A 283 -8.62 15.59 -9.76
CA ARG A 283 -9.45 16.65 -9.16
C ARG A 283 -10.09 17.51 -10.24
#